data_b3bd2e032a209571861271c0ace09a11
#
_entry.id   b3bd2e032a209571861271c0ace09a11
#
_cell.length_a   1.000
_cell.length_b   1.000
_cell.length_c   1.000
_cell.angle_alpha   90.00
_cell.angle_beta   90.00
_cell.angle_gamma   90.00
#
_symmetry.space_group_name_H-M   'P 1'
#
loop_
_entity.id
_entity.type
_entity.pdbx_description
1 polymer ?
#
loop_
_entity_poly.entity_id
_entity_poly.type
_entity_poly.pdbx_seq_one_letter_code
_entity_poly.pdbx_strand_id
1 'polypeptide(L)'
;MEGFQINYTDLSDLFWEYKRKIENLIENIDNCIERISMFTENAVFTGKTGDAVKSYLGEAHITILSGIKVTAQTLLDNMAAYKDGYRAIDSSTNFKLDEEAIQEFRKKLAS
;
A
#
# COMPACT_ATOMS: atom_id res chain seq x y z
N MET A 1 -7.33 23.67 -17.43
CA MET A 1 -7.84 22.30 -17.63
C MET A 1 -9.31 22.28 -17.31
N GLU A 2 -10.08 22.46 -18.33
CA GLU A 2 -11.51 22.48 -18.15
C GLU A 2 -12.03 21.09 -17.76
N GLY A 3 -12.96 21.07 -16.85
CA GLY A 3 -13.61 19.85 -16.45
C GLY A 3 -12.83 18.98 -15.47
N PHE A 4 -11.58 19.29 -15.22
CA PHE A 4 -10.81 18.51 -14.25
C PHE A 4 -10.77 19.23 -12.92
N GLN A 5 -11.59 18.79 -12.00
CA GLN A 5 -11.59 19.31 -10.64
C GLN A 5 -11.52 18.14 -9.67
N ILE A 6 -10.37 17.98 -9.05
CA ILE A 6 -10.24 17.09 -7.90
C ILE A 6 -10.07 18.01 -6.70
N ASN A 7 -11.06 18.04 -5.84
CA ASN A 7 -10.92 18.76 -4.58
C ASN A 7 -10.32 17.85 -3.53
N TYR A 8 -9.87 18.45 -2.44
CA TYR A 8 -9.23 17.70 -1.36
C TYR A 8 -10.16 16.64 -0.76
N THR A 9 -11.45 16.96 -0.65
CA THR A 9 -12.41 16.03 -0.07
C THR A 9 -12.50 14.75 -0.89
N ASP A 10 -12.62 14.89 -2.21
CA ASP A 10 -12.69 13.73 -3.10
C ASP A 10 -11.41 12.91 -3.05
N LEU A 11 -10.25 13.58 -3.04
CA LEU A 11 -8.98 12.91 -2.94
C LEU A 11 -8.83 12.20 -1.61
N SER A 12 -9.26 12.83 -0.53
CA SER A 12 -9.22 12.25 0.81
C SER A 12 -10.12 11.02 0.90
N ASP A 13 -11.33 11.08 0.34
CA ASP A 13 -12.24 9.95 0.35
C ASP A 13 -11.66 8.78 -0.42
N LEU A 14 -11.06 9.04 -1.57
CA LEU A 14 -10.40 8.02 -2.38
C LEU A 14 -9.24 7.40 -1.61
N PHE A 15 -8.42 8.23 -0.94
CA PHE A 15 -7.33 7.77 -0.10
C PHE A 15 -7.82 6.82 0.98
N TRP A 16 -8.87 7.19 1.71
CA TRP A 16 -9.39 6.37 2.80
C TRP A 16 -9.97 5.06 2.31
N GLU A 17 -10.60 5.07 1.13
CA GLU A 17 -11.11 3.86 0.51
C GLU A 17 -9.99 2.88 0.19
N TYR A 18 -8.95 3.35 -0.51
CA TYR A 18 -7.81 2.50 -0.86
C TYR A 18 -6.98 2.10 0.34
N LYS A 19 -6.82 3.01 1.30
CA LYS A 19 -6.11 2.69 2.54
C LYS A 19 -6.73 1.50 3.23
N ARG A 20 -8.05 1.48 3.35
CA ARG A 20 -8.74 0.36 4.00
C ARG A 20 -8.54 -0.93 3.23
N LYS A 21 -8.62 -0.89 1.90
CA LYS A 21 -8.41 -2.08 1.07
C LYS A 21 -6.98 -2.62 1.20
N ILE A 22 -6.00 -1.73 1.22
CA ILE A 22 -4.60 -2.12 1.34
C ILE A 22 -4.31 -2.64 2.75
N GLU A 23 -4.88 -2.04 3.78
CA GLU A 23 -4.73 -2.54 5.15
C GLU A 23 -5.34 -3.92 5.30
N ASN A 24 -6.49 -4.18 4.66
CA ASN A 24 -7.08 -5.51 4.65
C ASN A 24 -6.20 -6.51 3.93
N LEU A 25 -5.56 -6.11 2.84
CA LEU A 25 -4.61 -6.96 2.14
C LEU A 25 -3.43 -7.31 3.04
N ILE A 26 -2.86 -6.33 3.73
CA ILE A 26 -1.74 -6.54 4.65
C ILE A 26 -2.15 -7.50 5.76
N GLU A 27 -3.33 -7.34 6.33
CA GLU A 27 -3.85 -8.24 7.36
C GLU A 27 -3.98 -9.68 6.82
N ASN A 28 -4.50 -9.83 5.61
CA ASN A 28 -4.63 -11.15 4.99
C ASN A 28 -3.27 -11.77 4.73
N ILE A 29 -2.28 -10.98 4.35
CA ILE A 29 -0.91 -11.45 4.16
C ILE A 29 -0.33 -11.91 5.49
N ASP A 30 -0.49 -11.12 6.55
CA ASP A 30 0.00 -11.47 7.87
C ASP A 30 -0.64 -12.78 8.36
N ASN A 31 -1.94 -12.95 8.15
CA ASN A 31 -2.63 -14.19 8.51
C ASN A 31 -2.10 -15.37 7.72
N CYS A 32 -1.81 -15.19 6.45
CA CYS A 32 -1.24 -16.24 5.60
C CYS A 32 0.16 -16.62 6.07
N ILE A 33 1.00 -15.64 6.39
CA ILE A 33 2.34 -15.88 6.92
C ILE A 33 2.26 -16.67 8.23
N GLU A 34 1.34 -16.30 9.12
CA GLU A 34 1.15 -16.99 10.39
C GLU A 34 0.78 -18.44 10.17
N ARG A 35 -0.17 -18.71 9.27
CA ARG A 35 -0.58 -20.07 8.95
C ARG A 35 0.55 -20.90 8.35
N ILE A 36 1.35 -20.31 7.48
CA ILE A 36 2.51 -21.00 6.92
C ILE A 36 3.52 -21.30 8.03
N SER A 37 3.76 -20.34 8.91
CA SER A 37 4.68 -20.54 10.03
C SER A 37 4.21 -21.66 10.95
N MET A 38 2.92 -21.71 11.26
CA MET A 38 2.35 -22.80 12.05
C MET A 38 2.52 -24.15 11.37
N PHE A 39 2.33 -24.20 10.06
CA PHE A 39 2.53 -25.44 9.30
C PHE A 39 3.99 -25.86 9.33
N THR A 40 4.93 -24.93 9.17
CA THR A 40 6.37 -25.25 9.18
C THR A 40 6.83 -25.75 10.55
N GLU A 41 6.13 -25.37 11.61
CA GLU A 41 6.41 -25.82 12.97
C GLU A 41 5.69 -27.13 13.33
N ASN A 42 4.85 -27.64 12.43
CA ASN A 42 4.08 -28.85 12.70
C ASN A 42 4.99 -30.08 12.73
N ALA A 43 5.08 -30.71 13.91
CA ALA A 43 5.95 -31.84 14.12
C ALA A 43 5.43 -33.15 13.51
N VAL A 44 4.14 -33.20 13.16
CA VAL A 44 3.54 -34.39 12.56
C VAL A 44 3.95 -34.57 11.11
N PHE A 45 4.09 -33.46 10.38
CA PHE A 45 4.46 -33.49 8.97
C PHE A 45 5.97 -33.47 8.86
N THR A 46 6.60 -34.63 8.85
CA THR A 46 8.06 -34.75 8.87
C THR A 46 8.53 -35.67 7.75
N GLY A 47 9.85 -35.92 7.72
CA GLY A 47 10.50 -36.69 6.69
C GLY A 47 11.07 -35.78 5.58
N LYS A 48 11.74 -36.40 4.62
CA LYS A 48 12.42 -35.66 3.55
C LYS A 48 11.47 -34.77 2.76
N THR A 49 10.32 -35.32 2.37
CA THR A 49 9.32 -34.58 1.60
C THR A 49 8.68 -33.49 2.47
N GLY A 50 8.35 -33.81 3.72
CA GLY A 50 7.79 -32.84 4.64
C GLY A 50 8.74 -31.69 4.91
N ASP A 51 10.01 -31.98 5.12
CA ASP A 51 11.02 -30.96 5.36
C ASP A 51 11.23 -30.08 4.12
N ALA A 52 11.22 -30.65 2.93
CA ALA A 52 11.35 -29.91 1.69
C ALA A 52 10.16 -28.96 1.49
N VAL A 53 8.94 -29.41 1.76
CA VAL A 53 7.73 -28.58 1.66
C VAL A 53 7.77 -27.45 2.68
N LYS A 54 8.16 -27.75 3.91
CA LYS A 54 8.27 -26.72 4.97
C LYS A 54 9.32 -25.67 4.63
N SER A 55 10.47 -26.11 4.11
CA SER A 55 11.53 -25.18 3.68
C SER A 55 11.04 -24.28 2.56
N TYR A 56 10.37 -24.86 1.56
CA TYR A 56 9.85 -24.10 0.44
C TYR A 56 8.83 -23.06 0.91
N LEU A 57 7.85 -23.48 1.73
CA LEU A 57 6.84 -22.54 2.24
C LEU A 57 7.45 -21.49 3.14
N GLY A 58 8.34 -21.88 4.06
CA GLY A 58 8.94 -20.94 4.98
C GLY A 58 9.89 -19.95 4.32
N GLU A 59 10.69 -20.42 3.37
CA GLU A 59 11.69 -19.55 2.74
C GLU A 59 11.14 -18.80 1.53
N ALA A 60 10.47 -19.50 0.62
CA ALA A 60 10.03 -18.89 -0.62
C ALA A 60 8.72 -18.10 -0.45
N HIS A 61 7.69 -18.75 0.09
CA HIS A 61 6.38 -18.09 0.17
C HIS A 61 6.36 -16.95 1.16
N ILE A 62 6.96 -17.12 2.34
CA ILE A 62 7.00 -16.04 3.33
C ILE A 62 7.80 -14.86 2.80
N THR A 63 8.90 -15.12 2.11
CA THR A 63 9.72 -14.05 1.52
C THR A 63 8.92 -13.27 0.49
N ILE A 64 8.19 -13.94 -0.39
CA ILE A 64 7.36 -13.29 -1.41
C ILE A 64 6.25 -12.48 -0.75
N LEU A 65 5.55 -13.06 0.22
CA LEU A 65 4.46 -12.38 0.92
C LEU A 65 4.96 -11.17 1.69
N SER A 66 6.12 -11.27 2.32
CA SER A 66 6.73 -10.15 3.02
C SER A 66 7.10 -9.02 2.06
N GLY A 67 7.58 -9.36 0.88
CA GLY A 67 7.87 -8.39 -0.16
C GLY A 67 6.62 -7.66 -0.63
N ILE A 68 5.53 -8.38 -0.84
CA ILE A 68 4.25 -7.79 -1.22
C ILE A 68 3.75 -6.86 -0.10
N LYS A 69 3.89 -7.27 1.14
CA LYS A 69 3.48 -6.46 2.29
C LYS A 69 4.26 -5.14 2.34
N VAL A 70 5.57 -5.20 2.17
CA VAL A 70 6.41 -3.99 2.16
C VAL A 70 6.01 -3.07 1.02
N THR A 71 5.74 -3.63 -0.16
CA THR A 71 5.28 -2.85 -1.31
C THR A 71 3.94 -2.18 -1.01
N ALA A 72 3.01 -2.89 -0.39
CA ALA A 72 1.71 -2.33 -0.03
C ALA A 72 1.85 -1.20 0.99
N GLN A 73 2.70 -1.36 1.98
CA GLN A 73 2.97 -0.31 2.97
C GLN A 73 3.61 0.91 2.34
N THR A 74 4.55 0.71 1.43
CA THR A 74 5.18 1.80 0.69
C THR A 74 4.15 2.56 -0.14
N LEU A 75 3.23 1.85 -0.78
CA LEU A 75 2.15 2.48 -1.52
C LEU A 75 1.28 3.34 -0.62
N LEU A 76 0.93 2.86 0.57
CA LEU A 76 0.16 3.65 1.53
C LEU A 76 0.90 4.92 1.92
N ASP A 77 2.19 4.81 2.20
CA ASP A 77 3.00 5.96 2.60
C ASP A 77 3.06 7.00 1.47
N ASN A 78 3.22 6.54 0.24
CA ASN A 78 3.24 7.43 -0.92
C ASN A 78 1.89 8.10 -1.16
N MET A 79 0.80 7.36 -0.97
CA MET A 79 -0.55 7.92 -1.08
C MET A 79 -0.80 8.98 -0.02
N ALA A 80 -0.36 8.74 1.21
CA ALA A 80 -0.50 9.69 2.30
C ALA A 80 0.29 10.98 1.99
N ALA A 81 1.52 10.83 1.52
CA ALA A 81 2.34 11.98 1.15
C ALA A 81 1.71 12.78 0.02
N TYR A 82 1.15 12.09 -0.97
CA TYR A 82 0.44 12.73 -2.07
C TYR A 82 -0.76 13.53 -1.58
N LYS A 83 -1.56 12.93 -0.73
CA LYS A 83 -2.74 13.58 -0.16
C LYS A 83 -2.35 14.81 0.66
N ASP A 84 -1.32 14.68 1.49
CA ASP A 84 -0.86 15.79 2.33
C ASP A 84 -0.28 16.93 1.50
N GLY A 85 0.44 16.60 0.43
CA GLY A 85 0.94 17.59 -0.50
C GLY A 85 -0.19 18.37 -1.18
N TYR A 86 -1.22 17.66 -1.60
CA TYR A 86 -2.39 18.29 -2.20
C TYR A 86 -3.11 19.21 -1.21
N ARG A 87 -3.25 18.75 0.03
CA ARG A 87 -3.86 19.56 1.08
C ARG A 87 -3.09 20.84 1.34
N ALA A 88 -1.78 20.76 1.35
CA ALA A 88 -0.93 21.95 1.56
C ALA A 88 -1.16 22.99 0.48
N ILE A 89 -1.33 22.56 -0.76
CA ILE A 89 -1.63 23.46 -1.86
C ILE A 89 -3.02 24.06 -1.70
N ASP A 90 -4.01 23.24 -1.41
CA ASP A 90 -5.40 23.66 -1.30
C ASP A 90 -5.61 24.63 -0.13
N SER A 91 -4.99 24.34 1.02
CA SER A 91 -5.21 25.13 2.23
C SER A 91 -4.34 26.38 2.34
N SER A 92 -3.18 26.40 1.70
CA SER A 92 -2.22 27.49 1.87
C SER A 92 -2.66 28.81 1.28
N THR A 93 -3.63 28.80 0.41
CA THR A 93 -3.96 29.96 -0.39
C THR A 93 -5.40 30.42 -0.29
N ASN A 94 -6.25 29.70 0.41
CA ASN A 94 -7.67 29.96 0.34
C ASN A 94 -8.13 29.98 -1.10
N PHE A 95 -7.51 29.18 -1.95
CA PHE A 95 -7.67 29.50 -3.32
C PHE A 95 -8.34 28.38 -4.10
N LYS A 96 -8.93 28.81 -5.15
CA LYS A 96 -9.36 27.90 -6.17
C LYS A 96 -8.11 27.44 -6.87
N LEU A 97 -7.94 26.14 -6.96
CA LEU A 97 -6.86 25.59 -7.75
C LEU A 97 -7.05 26.06 -9.18
N ASP A 98 -6.20 26.96 -9.63
CA ASP A 98 -6.20 27.37 -11.00
C ASP A 98 -5.31 26.44 -11.83
N GLU A 99 -5.32 26.65 -13.13
CA GLU A 99 -4.57 25.81 -14.06
C GLU A 99 -3.07 25.83 -13.77
N GLU A 100 -2.56 26.98 -13.41
CA GLU A 100 -1.14 27.14 -13.11
C GLU A 100 -0.72 26.33 -11.89
N ALA A 101 -1.53 26.38 -10.83
CA ALA A 101 -1.25 25.62 -9.62
C ALA A 101 -1.30 24.12 -9.88
N ILE A 102 -2.24 23.66 -10.68
CA ILE A 102 -2.35 22.27 -11.07
C ILE A 102 -1.11 21.83 -11.84
N GLN A 103 -0.65 22.65 -12.78
CA GLN A 103 0.54 22.33 -13.56
C GLN A 103 1.78 22.27 -12.69
N GLU A 104 1.91 23.20 -11.76
CA GLU A 104 3.03 23.21 -10.84
C GLU A 104 3.06 21.96 -9.96
N PHE A 105 1.90 21.56 -9.46
CA PHE A 105 1.77 20.34 -8.68
C PHE A 105 2.16 19.12 -9.49
N ARG A 106 1.74 19.06 -10.75
CA ARG A 106 2.10 17.95 -11.64
C ARG A 106 3.61 17.89 -11.88
N LYS A 107 4.26 19.02 -12.01
CA LYS A 107 5.71 19.06 -12.16
C LYS A 107 6.40 18.46 -10.96
N LYS A 108 5.93 18.78 -9.76
CA LYS A 108 6.50 18.21 -8.54
C LYS A 108 6.33 16.69 -8.47
N LEU A 109 5.20 16.20 -8.94
CA LEU A 109 4.97 14.76 -8.96
C LEU A 109 5.80 14.05 -10.02
N ALA A 110 6.09 14.71 -11.12
CA ALA A 110 6.84 14.13 -12.23
C ALA A 110 8.35 14.15 -12.02
N SER A 111 8.82 14.99 -11.11
CA SER A 111 10.26 15.16 -10.88
C SER A 111 10.87 14.16 -9.90
#